data_95a068f4a1f93fff0988b16182a237a8
#
_entry.id   95a068f4a1f93fff0988b16182a237a8
#
_cell.length_a   1.000
_cell.length_b   1.000
_cell.length_c   1.000
_cell.angle_alpha   90.00
_cell.angle_beta   90.00
_cell.angle_gamma   90.00
#
_symmetry.space_group_name_H-M   'P 1'
#
loop_
_entity.id
_entity.type
_entity.pdbx_description
1 polymer ?
#
loop_
_entity_poly.entity_id
_entity_poly.type
_entity_poly.pdbx_seq_one_letter_code
_entity_poly.pdbx_strand_id
1 'polypeptide(L)'
;LLELVGSIKRYPQSKNVSICVLDAGLTEEQIKILKNSVYSIKKANWDIEVPSYKTSGKEWLKSQVSRAFLPNYFPEFDKYLWIDCDAWVNSWGCIEIYFQACENNKLGITQTMGPGYKIMAKVKWLFGKFASISSQNYKHAKSSGISESMARKLAFAPHLNIGVFSLEK
;
A
#
# COMPACT_ATOMS: atom_id res chain seq x y z
N LEU A 1 7.39 -13.83 -0.64
CA LEU A 1 6.85 -13.56 -1.98
C LEU A 1 6.44 -14.84 -2.73
N LEU A 2 7.31 -15.88 -2.83
CA LEU A 2 6.95 -17.15 -3.48
C LEU A 2 5.74 -17.82 -2.82
N GLU A 3 5.65 -17.77 -1.51
CA GLU A 3 4.52 -18.30 -0.76
C GLU A 3 3.24 -17.52 -1.06
N LEU A 4 3.29 -16.20 -1.18
CA LEU A 4 2.16 -15.38 -1.62
C LEU A 4 1.70 -15.81 -3.02
N VAL A 5 2.62 -15.89 -4.00
CA VAL A 5 2.31 -16.33 -5.36
C VAL A 5 1.69 -17.73 -5.34
N GLY A 6 2.26 -18.66 -4.55
CA GLY A 6 1.70 -20.00 -4.34
C GLY A 6 0.29 -19.97 -3.76
N SER A 7 0.04 -19.11 -2.77
CA SER A 7 -1.27 -18.97 -2.15
C SER A 7 -2.35 -18.46 -3.11
N ILE A 8 -2.00 -17.62 -4.06
CA ILE A 8 -2.89 -17.14 -5.12
C ILE A 8 -3.15 -18.27 -6.12
N LYS A 9 -2.09 -18.91 -6.60
CA LYS A 9 -2.19 -19.92 -7.68
C LYS A 9 -2.91 -21.21 -7.30
N ARG A 10 -3.08 -21.50 -6.02
CA ARG A 10 -3.86 -22.67 -5.57
C ARG A 10 -5.35 -22.58 -5.91
N TYR A 11 -5.85 -21.37 -6.25
CA TYR A 11 -7.23 -21.17 -6.65
C TYR A 11 -7.38 -21.25 -8.17
N PRO A 12 -8.32 -22.02 -8.72
CA PRO A 12 -8.55 -22.10 -10.17
C PRO A 12 -8.84 -20.75 -10.83
N GLN A 13 -9.49 -19.86 -10.11
CA GLN A 13 -9.83 -18.48 -10.57
C GLN A 13 -8.60 -17.62 -10.82
N SER A 14 -7.43 -17.97 -10.26
CA SER A 14 -6.17 -17.24 -10.46
C SER A 14 -5.73 -17.20 -11.93
N LYS A 15 -6.28 -18.07 -12.78
CA LYS A 15 -6.04 -18.06 -14.23
C LYS A 15 -6.58 -16.80 -14.92
N ASN A 16 -7.52 -16.10 -14.29
CA ASN A 16 -8.17 -14.89 -14.80
C ASN A 16 -7.49 -13.60 -14.32
N VAL A 17 -6.43 -13.70 -13.53
CA VAL A 17 -5.67 -12.53 -13.05
C VAL A 17 -4.19 -12.67 -13.40
N SER A 18 -3.55 -11.54 -13.68
CA SER A 18 -2.12 -11.48 -13.93
C SER A 18 -1.38 -11.11 -12.65
N ILE A 19 -0.45 -11.96 -12.22
CA ILE A 19 0.40 -11.68 -11.06
C ILE A 19 1.60 -10.90 -11.55
N CYS A 20 1.73 -9.64 -11.13
CA CYS A 20 2.84 -8.76 -11.44
C CYS A 20 3.66 -8.47 -10.17
N VAL A 21 4.95 -8.23 -10.32
CA VAL A 21 5.87 -7.94 -9.22
C VAL A 21 6.57 -6.61 -9.45
N LEU A 22 6.56 -5.74 -8.44
CA LEU A 22 7.45 -4.60 -8.36
C LEU A 22 8.71 -5.00 -7.58
N ASP A 23 9.84 -5.03 -8.29
CA ASP A 23 11.14 -5.37 -7.74
C ASP A 23 11.76 -4.15 -7.07
N ALA A 24 11.84 -4.16 -5.75
CA ALA A 24 12.49 -3.14 -4.93
C ALA A 24 13.84 -3.62 -4.34
N GLY A 25 14.45 -4.65 -4.93
CA GLY A 25 15.74 -5.16 -4.50
C GLY A 25 15.85 -6.69 -4.52
N LEU A 26 15.21 -7.35 -5.47
CA LEU A 26 15.40 -8.77 -5.72
C LEU A 26 16.79 -9.05 -6.28
N THR A 27 17.37 -10.21 -5.92
CA THR A 27 18.58 -10.71 -6.56
C THR A 27 18.24 -11.31 -7.93
N GLU A 28 19.26 -11.44 -8.80
CA GLU A 28 19.08 -12.07 -10.12
C GLU A 28 18.55 -13.50 -10.02
N GLU A 29 18.99 -14.25 -9.02
CA GLU A 29 18.53 -15.60 -8.76
C GLU A 29 17.03 -15.61 -8.40
N GLN A 30 16.60 -14.72 -7.52
CA GLN A 30 15.18 -14.57 -7.15
C GLN A 30 14.32 -14.18 -8.36
N ILE A 31 14.80 -13.26 -9.20
CA ILE A 31 14.13 -12.88 -10.44
C ILE A 31 13.99 -14.08 -11.38
N LYS A 32 15.05 -14.89 -11.52
CA LYS A 32 15.04 -16.08 -12.37
C LYS A 32 14.00 -17.11 -11.91
N ILE A 33 13.88 -17.32 -10.60
CA ILE A 33 12.86 -18.22 -10.03
C ILE A 33 11.45 -17.68 -10.28
N LEU A 34 11.25 -16.37 -10.08
CA LEU A 34 9.94 -15.73 -10.21
C LEU A 34 9.42 -15.66 -11.65
N LYS A 35 10.31 -15.47 -12.64
CA LYS A 35 9.94 -15.32 -14.06
C LYS A 35 9.00 -16.40 -14.58
N ASN A 36 9.13 -17.63 -14.09
CA ASN A 36 8.27 -18.75 -14.50
C ASN A 36 6.93 -18.79 -13.74
N SER A 37 6.78 -17.93 -12.73
CA SER A 37 5.64 -17.97 -11.83
C SER A 37 4.77 -16.72 -11.86
N VAL A 38 5.19 -15.65 -12.52
CA VAL A 38 4.48 -14.38 -12.59
C VAL A 38 4.39 -13.88 -14.02
N TYR A 39 3.42 -13.00 -14.29
CA TYR A 39 3.19 -12.42 -15.61
C TYR A 39 4.31 -11.43 -15.97
N SER A 40 4.67 -10.53 -15.06
CA SER A 40 5.66 -9.48 -15.31
C SER A 40 6.39 -9.09 -14.02
N ILE A 41 7.66 -8.71 -14.18
CA ILE A 41 8.48 -8.12 -13.12
C ILE A 41 8.99 -6.77 -13.62
N LYS A 42 8.67 -5.69 -12.92
CA LYS A 42 9.15 -4.33 -13.21
C LYS A 42 9.98 -3.82 -12.04
N LYS A 43 11.07 -3.12 -12.33
CA LYS A 43 11.89 -2.51 -11.29
C LYS A 43 11.17 -1.30 -10.70
N ALA A 44 11.06 -1.26 -9.38
CA ALA A 44 10.49 -0.13 -8.66
C ALA A 44 11.44 1.08 -8.68
N ASN A 45 10.89 2.28 -8.82
CA ASN A 45 11.63 3.53 -8.83
C ASN A 45 11.28 4.40 -7.61
N TRP A 46 11.99 5.50 -7.47
CA TRP A 46 11.58 6.59 -6.58
C TRP A 46 10.60 7.48 -7.35
N ASP A 47 9.30 7.12 -7.36
CA ASP A 47 8.26 7.83 -8.12
C ASP A 47 7.89 9.19 -7.52
N ILE A 48 8.44 9.51 -6.37
CA ILE A 48 8.37 10.84 -5.75
C ILE A 48 9.77 11.27 -5.28
N GLU A 49 9.99 12.56 -5.18
CA GLU A 49 11.23 13.10 -4.60
C GLU A 49 11.28 12.77 -3.10
N VAL A 50 12.32 12.06 -2.70
CA VAL A 50 12.61 11.75 -1.30
C VAL A 50 14.04 12.17 -0.99
N PRO A 51 14.28 12.92 0.10
CA PRO A 51 15.64 13.34 0.47
C PRO A 51 16.60 12.15 0.60
N SER A 52 17.77 12.24 0.01
CA SER A 52 18.76 11.15 -0.08
C SER A 52 19.16 10.57 1.28
N TYR A 53 19.22 11.40 2.34
CA TYR A 53 19.54 10.94 3.68
C TYR A 53 18.48 9.99 4.27
N LYS A 54 17.25 9.99 3.73
CA LYS A 54 16.17 9.07 4.12
C LYS A 54 16.19 7.76 3.34
N THR A 55 16.75 7.76 2.14
CA THR A 55 16.70 6.66 1.17
C THR A 55 17.98 5.86 1.05
N SER A 56 19.12 6.44 1.44
CA SER A 56 20.43 5.77 1.35
C SER A 56 20.42 4.42 2.06
N GLY A 57 20.80 3.36 1.32
CA GLY A 57 20.82 1.99 1.81
C GLY A 57 19.44 1.36 2.08
N LYS A 58 18.34 2.00 1.64
CA LYS A 58 16.97 1.55 1.90
C LYS A 58 16.16 1.37 0.61
N GLU A 59 16.72 0.68 -0.36
CA GLU A 59 16.09 0.46 -1.68
C GLU A 59 14.69 -0.16 -1.57
N TRP A 60 14.45 -0.99 -0.56
CA TRP A 60 13.16 -1.59 -0.28
C TRP A 60 12.02 -0.56 -0.05
N LEU A 61 12.36 0.66 0.37
CA LEU A 61 11.38 1.74 0.52
C LEU A 61 10.76 2.18 -0.81
N LYS A 62 11.37 1.85 -1.95
CA LYS A 62 10.77 2.08 -3.27
C LYS A 62 9.38 1.44 -3.35
N SER A 63 9.19 0.24 -2.81
CA SER A 63 7.88 -0.42 -2.80
C SER A 63 6.81 0.39 -2.06
N GLN A 64 7.20 1.17 -1.05
CA GLN A 64 6.27 2.02 -0.31
C GLN A 64 5.75 3.21 -1.14
N VAL A 65 6.55 3.64 -2.11
CA VAL A 65 6.24 4.78 -3.00
C VAL A 65 5.58 4.28 -4.27
N SER A 66 6.21 3.32 -4.96
CA SER A 66 5.79 2.82 -6.26
C SER A 66 4.40 2.18 -6.27
N ARG A 67 3.95 1.66 -5.12
CA ARG A 67 2.63 1.03 -5.01
C ARG A 67 1.46 1.97 -5.36
N ALA A 68 1.63 3.28 -5.23
CA ALA A 68 0.62 4.26 -5.61
C ALA A 68 0.56 4.50 -7.13
N PHE A 69 1.57 4.04 -7.88
CA PHE A 69 1.75 4.28 -9.31
C PHE A 69 1.61 3.01 -10.16
N LEU A 70 0.87 2.01 -9.69
CA LEU A 70 0.65 0.74 -10.40
C LEU A 70 0.22 0.92 -11.85
N PRO A 71 -0.71 1.86 -12.19
CA PRO A 71 -1.08 2.09 -13.60
C PRO A 71 0.07 2.53 -14.50
N ASN A 72 1.11 3.17 -13.97
CA ASN A 72 2.28 3.58 -14.74
C ASN A 72 3.23 2.40 -15.01
N TYR A 73 3.31 1.46 -14.07
CA TYR A 73 4.13 0.26 -14.22
C TYR A 73 3.47 -0.80 -15.11
N PHE A 74 2.16 -0.94 -15.02
CA PHE A 74 1.40 -2.01 -15.71
C PHE A 74 0.19 -1.40 -16.43
N PRO A 75 0.40 -0.54 -17.44
CA PRO A 75 -0.65 0.24 -18.09
C PRO A 75 -1.67 -0.61 -18.87
N GLU A 76 -1.38 -1.87 -19.09
CA GLU A 76 -2.21 -2.84 -19.79
C GLU A 76 -3.43 -3.33 -18.99
N PHE A 77 -3.51 -3.01 -17.70
CA PHE A 77 -4.62 -3.41 -16.85
C PHE A 77 -5.50 -2.23 -16.47
N ASP A 78 -6.77 -2.51 -16.16
CA ASP A 78 -7.76 -1.51 -15.71
C ASP A 78 -7.97 -1.54 -14.20
N LYS A 79 -7.78 -2.70 -13.55
CA LYS A 79 -7.92 -2.88 -12.11
C LYS A 79 -6.66 -3.48 -11.51
N TYR A 80 -6.31 -3.01 -10.33
CA TYR A 80 -5.09 -3.42 -9.61
C TYR A 80 -5.43 -3.80 -8.20
N LEU A 81 -4.81 -4.86 -7.73
CA LEU A 81 -4.80 -5.27 -6.33
C LEU A 81 -3.36 -5.36 -5.85
N TRP A 82 -2.97 -4.47 -4.96
CA TRP A 82 -1.70 -4.54 -4.26
C TRP A 82 -1.80 -5.49 -3.08
N ILE A 83 -0.81 -6.36 -2.93
CA ILE A 83 -0.67 -7.25 -1.76
C ILE A 83 0.81 -7.23 -1.36
N ASP A 84 1.11 -6.85 -0.12
CA ASP A 84 2.48 -6.91 0.40
C ASP A 84 3.00 -8.36 0.40
N CYS A 85 4.28 -8.54 0.13
CA CYS A 85 4.90 -9.85 -0.13
C CYS A 85 4.95 -10.81 1.07
N ASP A 86 4.66 -10.32 2.27
CA ASP A 86 4.53 -11.06 3.52
C ASP A 86 3.09 -11.47 3.85
N ALA A 87 2.14 -11.14 2.98
CA ALA A 87 0.75 -11.55 3.11
C ALA A 87 0.51 -12.95 2.50
N TRP A 88 -0.68 -13.47 2.76
CA TRP A 88 -1.15 -14.78 2.28
C TRP A 88 -2.62 -14.71 1.88
N VAL A 89 -2.96 -15.25 0.71
CA VAL A 89 -4.36 -15.34 0.27
C VAL A 89 -4.99 -16.62 0.83
N ASN A 90 -5.87 -16.44 1.80
CA ASN A 90 -6.55 -17.55 2.48
C ASN A 90 -7.90 -17.92 1.85
N SER A 91 -8.53 -17.02 1.10
CA SER A 91 -9.77 -17.23 0.39
C SER A 91 -9.80 -16.39 -0.88
N TRP A 92 -10.31 -16.95 -1.99
CA TRP A 92 -10.46 -16.19 -3.23
C TRP A 92 -11.49 -15.06 -3.11
N GLY A 93 -12.51 -15.25 -2.28
CA GLY A 93 -13.49 -14.19 -2.00
C GLY A 93 -12.88 -12.89 -1.51
N CYS A 94 -11.72 -12.93 -0.84
CA CYS A 94 -11.00 -11.71 -0.46
C CYS A 94 -10.53 -10.93 -1.69
N ILE A 95 -10.03 -11.60 -2.73
CA ILE A 95 -9.60 -10.98 -3.99
C ILE A 95 -10.80 -10.32 -4.69
N GLU A 96 -11.93 -11.03 -4.76
CA GLU A 96 -13.16 -10.53 -5.39
C GLU A 96 -13.70 -9.30 -4.68
N ILE A 97 -13.73 -9.30 -3.34
CA ILE A 97 -14.18 -8.15 -2.54
C ILE A 97 -13.32 -6.92 -2.82
N TYR A 98 -12.00 -7.06 -2.91
CA TYR A 98 -11.12 -5.93 -3.22
C TYR A 98 -11.37 -5.40 -4.63
N PHE A 99 -11.53 -6.26 -5.65
CA PHE A 99 -11.85 -5.81 -7.00
C PHE A 99 -13.24 -5.16 -7.11
N GLN A 100 -14.23 -5.61 -6.36
CA GLN A 100 -15.53 -4.95 -6.26
C GLN A 100 -15.43 -3.60 -5.53
N ALA A 101 -14.62 -3.53 -4.48
CA ALA A 101 -14.47 -2.32 -3.67
C ALA A 101 -13.82 -1.15 -4.44
N CYS A 102 -13.02 -1.43 -5.48
CA CYS A 102 -12.41 -0.36 -6.27
C CYS A 102 -13.26 0.12 -7.46
N GLU A 103 -14.41 -0.48 -7.72
CA GLU A 103 -15.28 -0.08 -8.82
C GLU A 103 -15.79 1.37 -8.69
N ASN A 104 -16.04 2.00 -9.83
CA ASN A 104 -16.46 3.40 -9.94
C ASN A 104 -15.40 4.38 -9.41
N ASN A 105 -14.13 4.17 -9.74
CA ASN A 105 -12.98 5.00 -9.35
C ASN A 105 -12.81 5.16 -7.84
N LYS A 106 -13.11 4.11 -7.08
CA LYS A 106 -12.91 4.08 -5.63
C LYS A 106 -11.59 3.42 -5.28
N LEU A 107 -11.12 3.69 -4.08
CA LEU A 107 -10.02 2.97 -3.47
C LEU A 107 -10.59 1.86 -2.57
N GLY A 108 -10.38 0.60 -2.94
CA GLY A 108 -10.72 -0.55 -2.10
C GLY A 108 -9.62 -0.74 -1.04
N ILE A 109 -9.91 -0.39 0.21
CA ILE A 109 -8.92 -0.46 1.30
C ILE A 109 -9.60 -0.75 2.63
N THR A 110 -8.93 -1.47 3.51
CA THR A 110 -9.43 -1.77 4.86
C THR A 110 -8.75 -0.89 5.91
N GLN A 111 -9.44 -0.68 7.01
CA GLN A 111 -8.85 -0.07 8.18
C GLN A 111 -7.94 -1.07 8.90
N THR A 112 -6.86 -0.56 9.47
CA THR A 112 -6.05 -1.35 10.38
C THR A 112 -6.81 -1.51 11.69
N MET A 113 -7.32 -2.72 11.93
CA MET A 113 -8.12 -3.07 13.09
C MET A 113 -7.29 -3.91 14.06
N GLY A 114 -7.15 -3.46 15.30
CA GLY A 114 -6.50 -4.24 16.34
C GLY A 114 -6.32 -3.48 17.65
N PRO A 115 -6.17 -4.17 18.79
CA PRO A 115 -6.00 -3.52 20.09
C PRO A 115 -4.80 -2.57 20.19
N GLY A 116 -3.75 -2.82 19.37
CA GLY A 116 -2.56 -1.98 19.29
C GLY A 116 -2.73 -0.70 18.45
N TYR A 117 -3.76 -0.62 17.61
CA TYR A 117 -3.99 0.50 16.68
C TYR A 117 -5.15 1.38 17.14
N LYS A 118 -5.17 1.74 18.40
CA LYS A 118 -6.13 2.73 18.89
C LYS A 118 -5.91 4.05 18.16
N ILE A 119 -6.99 4.67 17.69
CA ILE A 119 -6.94 6.06 17.22
C ILE A 119 -6.47 6.92 18.40
N MET A 120 -5.18 7.25 18.39
CA MET A 120 -4.55 7.98 19.47
C MET A 120 -4.37 9.45 19.06
N ALA A 121 -5.46 10.10 18.66
CA ALA A 121 -5.47 11.56 18.57
C ALA A 121 -5.56 12.13 20.01
N LYS A 122 -4.48 12.77 20.44
CA LYS A 122 -4.46 13.50 21.70
C LYS A 122 -4.74 14.96 21.42
N VAL A 123 -5.82 15.48 22.01
CA VAL A 123 -6.16 16.91 21.97
C VAL A 123 -5.76 17.52 23.32
N LYS A 124 -4.94 18.56 23.28
CA LYS A 124 -4.59 19.34 24.47
C LYS A 124 -5.36 20.65 24.47
N TRP A 125 -5.97 20.93 25.58
CA TRP A 125 -6.65 22.17 25.87
C TRP A 125 -5.86 22.96 26.92
N LEU A 126 -5.74 24.26 26.72
CA LEU A 126 -5.10 25.16 27.68
C LEU A 126 -6.06 26.31 27.96
N PHE A 127 -6.39 26.52 29.23
CA PHE A 127 -7.36 27.56 29.66
C PHE A 127 -8.69 27.53 28.88
N GLY A 128 -9.25 26.34 28.63
CA GLY A 128 -10.47 26.16 27.88
C GLY A 128 -10.35 26.38 26.37
N LYS A 129 -9.17 26.70 25.87
CA LYS A 129 -8.90 26.89 24.44
C LYS A 129 -8.13 25.71 23.87
N PHE A 130 -8.38 25.40 22.58
CA PHE A 130 -7.62 24.40 21.86
C PHE A 130 -6.15 24.81 21.80
N ALA A 131 -5.26 23.96 22.27
CA ALA A 131 -3.82 24.20 22.28
C ALA A 131 -3.08 23.39 21.21
N SER A 132 -3.30 22.09 21.13
CA SER A 132 -2.64 21.25 20.13
C SER A 132 -3.38 19.95 19.87
N ILE A 133 -3.13 19.38 18.70
CA ILE A 133 -3.53 18.03 18.35
C ILE A 133 -2.28 17.22 18.04
N SER A 134 -2.27 15.97 18.45
CA SER A 134 -1.17 15.04 18.17
C SER A 134 -1.75 13.67 17.83
N SER A 135 -1.47 13.20 16.63
CA SER A 135 -1.70 11.82 16.20
C SER A 135 -0.62 11.44 15.20
N GLN A 136 -0.50 10.16 14.88
CA GLN A 136 0.43 9.71 13.85
C GLN A 136 0.05 10.27 12.48
N ASN A 137 -1.25 10.22 12.13
CA ASN A 137 -1.75 10.79 10.87
C ASN A 137 -1.48 12.30 10.76
N TYR A 138 -1.69 13.05 11.85
CA TYR A 138 -1.36 14.49 11.87
C TYR A 138 0.12 14.73 11.61
N LYS A 139 1.01 13.99 12.29
CA LYS A 139 2.46 14.13 12.12
C LYS A 139 2.89 13.80 10.70
N HIS A 140 2.37 12.72 10.12
CA HIS A 140 2.67 12.33 8.74
C HIS A 140 2.17 13.38 7.75
N ALA A 141 0.93 13.86 7.90
CA ALA A 141 0.37 14.90 7.03
C ALA A 141 1.23 16.18 7.06
N LYS A 142 1.63 16.62 8.25
CA LYS A 142 2.51 17.80 8.40
C LYS A 142 3.87 17.59 7.76
N SER A 143 4.50 16.44 7.96
CA SER A 143 5.81 16.13 7.37
C SER A 143 5.77 15.97 5.84
N SER A 144 4.59 15.72 5.28
CA SER A 144 4.36 15.64 3.83
C SER A 144 3.94 16.98 3.21
N GLY A 145 3.98 18.08 3.96
CA GLY A 145 3.65 19.42 3.44
C GLY A 145 2.15 19.71 3.32
N ILE A 146 1.30 18.83 3.84
CA ILE A 146 -0.16 19.04 3.83
C ILE A 146 -0.53 20.23 4.73
N SER A 147 -1.49 21.03 4.29
CA SER A 147 -1.95 22.22 5.04
C SER A 147 -2.38 21.88 6.46
N GLU A 148 -2.19 22.82 7.38
CA GLU A 148 -2.54 22.66 8.80
C GLU A 148 -4.02 22.24 9.01
N SER A 149 -4.93 22.87 8.25
CA SER A 149 -6.36 22.58 8.35
C SER A 149 -6.68 21.14 7.92
N MET A 150 -6.08 20.65 6.85
CA MET A 150 -6.24 19.30 6.37
C MET A 150 -5.56 18.30 7.31
N ALA A 151 -4.36 18.58 7.78
CA ALA A 151 -3.65 17.74 8.74
C ALA A 151 -4.46 17.53 10.04
N ARG A 152 -5.17 18.58 10.52
CA ARG A 152 -6.07 18.48 11.67
C ARG A 152 -7.27 17.56 11.38
N LYS A 153 -7.85 17.61 10.19
CA LYS A 153 -8.92 16.68 9.78
C LYS A 153 -8.41 15.25 9.73
N LEU A 154 -7.26 15.03 9.14
CA LEU A 154 -6.63 13.71 9.05
C LEU A 154 -6.18 13.16 10.41
N ALA A 155 -6.00 14.01 11.41
CA ALA A 155 -5.60 13.58 12.75
C ALA A 155 -6.56 12.55 13.37
N PHE A 156 -7.84 12.62 13.02
CA PHE A 156 -8.91 11.74 13.50
C PHE A 156 -9.28 10.65 12.51
N ALA A 157 -8.67 10.63 11.34
CA ALA A 157 -8.95 9.59 10.35
C ALA A 157 -8.48 8.21 10.87
N PRO A 158 -9.17 7.13 10.50
CA PRO A 158 -8.73 5.80 10.83
C PRO A 158 -7.39 5.49 10.16
N HIS A 159 -6.60 4.63 10.77
CA HIS A 159 -5.43 4.06 10.11
C HIS A 159 -5.86 3.10 9.02
N LEU A 160 -5.34 3.30 7.82
CA LEU A 160 -5.60 2.44 6.67
C LEU A 160 -4.50 1.40 6.53
N ASN A 161 -4.89 0.18 6.19
CA ASN A 161 -3.95 -0.90 5.89
C ASN A 161 -3.49 -0.80 4.44
N ILE A 162 -2.35 -0.18 4.22
CA ILE A 162 -1.77 -0.01 2.88
C ILE A 162 -1.02 -1.26 2.38
N GLY A 163 -0.96 -2.32 3.19
CA GLY A 163 -0.38 -3.61 2.78
C GLY A 163 -1.25 -4.38 1.81
N VAL A 164 -2.57 -4.08 1.78
CA VAL A 164 -3.51 -4.62 0.80
C VAL A 164 -4.50 -3.53 0.42
N PHE A 165 -4.57 -3.21 -0.86
CA PHE A 165 -5.56 -2.28 -1.40
C PHE A 165 -5.77 -2.51 -2.90
N SER A 166 -6.90 -2.05 -3.41
CA SER A 166 -7.23 -2.10 -4.83
C SER A 166 -7.58 -0.72 -5.37
N LEU A 167 -7.33 -0.53 -6.66
CA LEU A 167 -7.69 0.69 -7.38
C LEU A 167 -8.06 0.36 -8.82
N GLU A 168 -8.84 1.22 -9.43
CA GLU A 168 -9.19 1.25 -10.85
C GLU A 168 -8.38 2.36 -11.53
N LYS A 169 -8.03 2.15 -12.82
CA LYS A 169 -7.26 3.11 -13.62
C LYS A 169 -8.11 4.28 -14.04
#